data_f9de93888cb1ed030bf87e1b3b8a3c0b
#
_entry.id   f9de93888cb1ed030bf87e1b3b8a3c0b
#
_cell.length_a   1.000
_cell.length_b   1.000
_cell.length_c   1.000
_cell.angle_alpha   90.00
_cell.angle_beta   90.00
_cell.angle_gamma   90.00
#
_symmetry.space_group_name_H-M   'P 1'
#
loop_
_entity.id
_entity.type
_entity.pdbx_description
1 polymer ?
#
loop_
_entity_poly.entity_id
_entity_poly.type
_entity_poly.pdbx_seq_one_letter_code
_entity_poly.pdbx_strand_id
1 'polypeptide(L)'
;MRNLYDVVNEVTEAVGDLPTIYCDMDMVLCDFIGGTEEVLGVPFPKADKTERWPKISAKKDFWETLEWMPGAQRMWSFINKYDAHILSAYSTKDANSRKGKMKWLKEKARLTQKSRIHLVLREQKQKFAMTNGKPNLLIDDYIKNVNEWKAVGGIGIHHTSPTVTMGELKRLGFK
;
A
#
# COMPACT_ATOMS: atom_id res chain seq x y z
N MET A 1 -20.43 -4.05 -19.58
CA MET A 1 -19.23 -3.60 -18.84
C MET A 1 -18.24 -4.74 -18.86
N ARG A 2 -17.05 -4.58 -19.48
CA ARG A 2 -16.00 -5.63 -19.45
C ARG A 2 -15.55 -5.80 -18.00
N ASN A 3 -15.40 -7.04 -17.52
CA ASN A 3 -14.92 -7.25 -16.18
C ASN A 3 -13.40 -7.00 -16.11
N LEU A 4 -12.89 -6.77 -14.91
CA LEU A 4 -11.47 -6.46 -14.67
C LEU A 4 -10.54 -7.55 -15.21
N TYR A 5 -10.96 -8.81 -15.11
CA TYR A 5 -10.17 -9.97 -15.54
C TYR A 5 -10.04 -10.04 -17.05
N ASP A 6 -11.09 -9.69 -17.80
CA ASP A 6 -11.06 -9.68 -19.27
C ASP A 6 -10.07 -8.62 -19.78
N VAL A 7 -10.08 -7.42 -19.17
CA VAL A 7 -9.14 -6.33 -19.52
C VAL A 7 -7.70 -6.72 -19.19
N VAL A 8 -7.47 -7.36 -18.07
CA VAL A 8 -6.11 -7.77 -17.67
C VAL A 8 -5.60 -8.90 -18.54
N ASN A 9 -6.44 -9.89 -18.86
CA ASN A 9 -6.04 -11.00 -19.74
C ASN A 9 -5.70 -10.48 -21.14
N GLU A 10 -6.49 -9.59 -21.72
CA GLU A 10 -6.16 -8.94 -23.01
C GLU A 10 -4.80 -8.22 -22.96
N VAL A 11 -4.52 -7.51 -21.86
CA VAL A 11 -3.25 -6.77 -21.69
C VAL A 11 -2.07 -7.73 -21.48
N THR A 12 -2.23 -8.78 -20.68
CA THR A 12 -1.15 -9.74 -20.39
C THR A 12 -0.88 -10.68 -21.58
N GLU A 13 -1.89 -11.11 -22.31
CA GLU A 13 -1.72 -11.90 -23.54
C GLU A 13 -1.09 -11.09 -24.68
N ALA A 14 -1.43 -9.80 -24.79
CA ALA A 14 -0.90 -8.92 -25.83
C ALA A 14 0.57 -8.50 -25.59
N VAL A 15 1.07 -8.55 -24.34
CA VAL A 15 2.36 -7.94 -23.96
C VAL A 15 3.34 -8.93 -23.32
N GLY A 16 2.87 -10.10 -22.87
CA GLY A 16 3.74 -11.11 -22.22
C GLY A 16 4.30 -10.72 -20.85
N ASP A 17 3.99 -9.53 -20.33
CA ASP A 17 4.53 -9.00 -19.08
C ASP A 17 3.42 -8.73 -18.04
N LEU A 18 3.63 -9.20 -16.82
CA LEU A 18 2.77 -8.87 -15.68
C LEU A 18 2.87 -7.38 -15.33
N PRO A 19 1.75 -6.75 -14.88
CA PRO A 19 1.78 -5.34 -14.46
C PRO A 19 2.70 -5.13 -13.25
N THR A 20 3.37 -3.97 -13.18
CA THR A 20 4.15 -3.58 -12.00
C THR A 20 3.23 -3.41 -10.81
N ILE A 21 3.56 -4.06 -9.70
CA ILE A 21 2.78 -3.98 -8.46
C ILE A 21 3.20 -2.76 -7.65
N TYR A 22 2.23 -1.96 -7.22
CA TYR A 22 2.34 -0.92 -6.22
C TYR A 22 1.52 -1.31 -4.99
N CYS A 23 2.16 -1.40 -3.83
CA CYS A 23 1.53 -1.83 -2.58
C CYS A 23 1.53 -0.68 -1.57
N ASP A 24 0.37 -0.39 -0.96
CA ASP A 24 0.30 0.52 0.17
C ASP A 24 0.90 -0.11 1.43
N MET A 25 1.15 0.71 2.45
CA MET A 25 1.70 0.27 3.74
C MET A 25 0.63 0.17 4.81
N ASP A 26 -0.02 1.30 5.15
CA ASP A 26 -0.94 1.37 6.29
C ASP A 26 -2.15 0.47 6.04
N MET A 27 -2.50 -0.39 7.02
CA MET A 27 -3.58 -1.37 6.93
C MET A 27 -3.44 -2.43 5.81
N VAL A 28 -2.34 -2.41 5.06
CA VAL A 28 -1.97 -3.46 4.08
C VAL A 28 -0.79 -4.26 4.59
N LEU A 29 0.30 -3.60 4.93
CA LEU A 29 1.52 -4.19 5.49
C LEU A 29 1.66 -3.91 6.97
N CYS A 30 1.42 -2.66 7.42
CA CYS A 30 1.59 -2.21 8.80
C CYS A 30 0.23 -1.99 9.48
N ASP A 31 0.14 -2.38 10.74
CA ASP A 31 -1.03 -2.15 11.60
C ASP A 31 -1.03 -0.72 12.15
N PHE A 32 -1.43 0.22 11.32
CA PHE A 32 -1.56 1.63 11.71
C PHE A 32 -2.64 1.82 12.79
N ILE A 33 -3.78 1.15 12.67
CA ILE A 33 -4.89 1.32 13.62
C ILE A 33 -4.50 0.77 14.99
N GLY A 34 -3.94 -0.44 15.07
CA GLY A 34 -3.45 -1.01 16.33
C GLY A 34 -2.37 -0.13 16.96
N GLY A 35 -1.39 0.33 16.18
CA GLY A 35 -0.35 1.22 16.68
C GLY A 35 -0.88 2.57 17.19
N THR A 36 -1.88 3.16 16.53
CA THR A 36 -2.51 4.39 17.01
C THR A 36 -3.33 4.15 18.29
N GLU A 37 -4.02 3.01 18.38
CA GLU A 37 -4.79 2.66 19.58
C GLU A 37 -3.90 2.49 20.80
N GLU A 38 -2.72 1.90 20.66
CA GLU A 38 -1.71 1.81 21.74
C GLU A 38 -1.29 3.20 22.27
N VAL A 39 -1.13 4.19 21.38
CA VAL A 39 -0.73 5.55 21.75
C VAL A 39 -1.88 6.35 22.33
N LEU A 40 -3.08 6.19 21.78
CA LEU A 40 -4.25 7.01 22.11
C LEU A 40 -5.10 6.44 23.26
N GLY A 41 -4.98 5.13 23.54
CA GLY A 41 -5.83 4.40 24.48
C GLY A 41 -7.27 4.18 24.01
N VAL A 42 -7.59 4.64 22.79
CA VAL A 42 -8.90 4.47 22.14
C VAL A 42 -8.71 4.30 20.63
N PRO A 43 -9.66 3.64 19.93
CA PRO A 43 -9.60 3.52 18.46
C PRO A 43 -9.44 4.87 17.77
N PHE A 44 -8.56 4.95 16.78
CA PHE A 44 -8.22 6.20 16.06
C PHE A 44 -9.45 7.01 15.59
N PRO A 45 -10.53 6.41 15.05
CA PRO A 45 -11.72 7.17 14.67
C PRO A 45 -12.48 7.80 15.84
N LYS A 46 -12.33 7.26 17.06
CA LYS A 46 -13.00 7.72 18.28
C LYS A 46 -12.15 8.73 19.07
N ALA A 47 -10.84 8.82 18.76
CA ALA A 47 -9.95 9.76 19.43
C ALA A 47 -10.30 11.21 19.08
N ASP A 48 -10.07 12.12 20.00
CA ASP A 48 -10.24 13.56 19.77
C ASP A 48 -9.42 14.03 18.59
N LYS A 49 -10.08 14.70 17.64
CA LYS A 49 -9.48 15.09 16.35
C LYS A 49 -8.36 16.12 16.50
N THR A 50 -8.36 16.90 17.59
CA THR A 50 -7.36 17.94 17.84
C THR A 50 -6.13 17.38 18.55
N GLU A 51 -6.31 16.34 19.38
CA GLU A 51 -5.24 15.77 20.20
C GLU A 51 -4.54 14.56 19.60
N ARG A 52 -5.22 13.79 18.75
CA ARG A 52 -4.69 12.52 18.25
C ARG A 52 -3.34 12.66 17.54
N TRP A 53 -3.19 13.65 16.65
CA TRP A 53 -1.95 13.84 15.93
C TRP A 53 -0.81 14.36 16.80
N PRO A 54 -1.00 15.35 17.69
CA PRO A 54 0.02 15.69 18.67
C PRO A 54 0.51 14.51 19.52
N LYS A 55 -0.40 13.65 19.99
CA LYS A 55 -0.03 12.44 20.76
C LYS A 55 0.78 11.44 19.94
N ILE A 56 0.36 11.15 18.71
CA ILE A 56 1.09 10.25 17.79
C ILE A 56 2.48 10.83 17.47
N SER A 57 2.58 12.12 17.14
CA SER A 57 3.84 12.78 16.81
C SER A 57 4.81 12.89 17.99
N ALA A 58 4.31 12.84 19.23
CA ALA A 58 5.14 12.79 20.42
C ALA A 58 5.93 11.48 20.54
N LYS A 59 5.39 10.36 20.04
CA LYS A 59 6.10 9.07 19.91
C LYS A 59 6.96 9.09 18.66
N LYS A 60 8.21 9.52 18.78
CA LYS A 60 9.13 9.77 17.66
C LYS A 60 9.37 8.56 16.76
N ASP A 61 9.31 7.37 17.31
CA ASP A 61 9.51 6.08 16.64
C ASP A 61 8.21 5.41 16.19
N PHE A 62 7.08 6.10 16.31
CA PHE A 62 5.75 5.54 16.01
C PHE A 62 5.70 4.75 14.70
N TRP A 63 6.09 5.39 13.59
CA TRP A 63 5.99 4.82 12.25
C TRP A 63 6.96 3.65 12.01
N GLU A 64 8.11 3.67 12.66
CA GLU A 64 9.13 2.64 12.49
C GLU A 64 8.87 1.39 13.33
N THR A 65 8.07 1.53 14.41
CA THR A 65 7.76 0.45 15.35
C THR A 65 6.43 -0.27 15.04
N LEU A 66 5.62 0.23 14.09
CA LEU A 66 4.35 -0.41 13.72
C LEU A 66 4.53 -1.91 13.45
N GLU A 67 3.61 -2.71 13.96
CA GLU A 67 3.62 -4.15 13.71
C GLU A 67 3.14 -4.47 12.29
N TRP A 68 3.46 -5.68 11.83
CA TRP A 68 2.90 -6.20 10.59
C TRP A 68 1.40 -6.47 10.75
N MET A 69 0.63 -6.18 9.70
CA MET A 69 -0.71 -6.76 9.61
C MET A 69 -0.64 -8.30 9.60
N PRO A 70 -1.61 -9.00 10.22
CA PRO A 70 -1.65 -10.46 10.21
C PRO A 70 -1.56 -11.04 8.79
N GLY A 71 -0.56 -11.88 8.54
CA GLY A 71 -0.32 -12.52 7.24
C GLY A 71 0.35 -11.63 6.18
N ALA A 72 0.56 -10.34 6.45
CA ALA A 72 1.14 -9.41 5.48
C ALA A 72 2.59 -9.72 5.12
N GLN A 73 3.39 -10.28 6.04
CA GLN A 73 4.75 -10.73 5.73
C GLN A 73 4.78 -11.77 4.60
N ARG A 74 3.83 -12.72 4.62
CA ARG A 74 3.71 -13.75 3.57
C ARG A 74 3.32 -13.11 2.23
N MET A 75 2.37 -12.18 2.24
CA MET A 75 1.96 -11.45 1.04
C MET A 75 3.12 -10.61 0.51
N TRP A 76 3.84 -9.88 1.37
CA TRP A 76 5.02 -9.12 0.96
C TRP A 76 6.09 -10.01 0.33
N SER A 77 6.40 -11.15 0.95
CA SER A 77 7.35 -12.12 0.38
C SER A 77 6.92 -12.62 -0.99
N PHE A 78 5.61 -12.78 -1.22
CA PHE A 78 5.06 -13.19 -2.51
C PHE A 78 5.23 -12.10 -3.57
N ILE A 79 4.75 -10.86 -3.30
CA ILE A 79 4.80 -9.78 -4.30
C ILE A 79 6.22 -9.24 -4.53
N ASN A 80 7.10 -9.33 -3.53
CA ASN A 80 8.48 -8.88 -3.64
C ASN A 80 9.31 -9.69 -4.65
N LYS A 81 8.90 -10.93 -4.98
CA LYS A 81 9.49 -11.73 -6.07
C LYS A 81 9.31 -11.07 -7.45
N TYR A 82 8.33 -10.19 -7.58
CA TYR A 82 7.99 -9.45 -8.80
C TYR A 82 8.44 -7.98 -8.74
N ASP A 83 9.43 -7.69 -7.92
CA ASP A 83 9.95 -6.33 -7.73
C ASP A 83 8.88 -5.29 -7.37
N ALA A 84 7.88 -5.69 -6.56
CA ALA A 84 6.80 -4.81 -6.15
C ALA A 84 7.32 -3.51 -5.54
N HIS A 85 6.69 -2.40 -5.92
CA HIS A 85 6.95 -1.07 -5.39
C HIS A 85 6.07 -0.80 -4.18
N ILE A 86 6.56 0.00 -3.27
CA ILE A 86 5.74 0.63 -2.21
C ILE A 86 5.23 1.97 -2.71
N LEU A 87 3.92 2.19 -2.55
CA LEU A 87 3.28 3.47 -2.84
C LEU A 87 2.35 3.85 -1.69
N SER A 88 2.87 4.62 -0.75
CA SER A 88 2.16 4.95 0.48
C SER A 88 2.09 6.46 0.72
N ALA A 89 0.97 6.91 1.29
CA ALA A 89 0.85 8.28 1.72
C ALA A 89 1.62 8.50 3.03
N TYR A 90 2.37 9.61 3.10
CA TYR A 90 2.90 10.09 4.37
C TYR A 90 1.95 11.12 5.00
N SER A 91 1.92 11.17 6.32
CA SER A 91 1.10 12.15 7.04
C SER A 91 1.77 13.53 7.05
N THR A 92 1.06 14.56 6.61
CA THR A 92 1.49 15.96 6.77
C THR A 92 1.28 16.49 8.19
N LYS A 93 0.58 15.72 9.03
CA LYS A 93 0.33 16.04 10.45
C LYS A 93 1.46 15.57 11.37
N ASP A 94 2.40 14.77 10.86
CA ASP A 94 3.54 14.27 11.62
C ASP A 94 4.81 14.26 10.76
N ALA A 95 5.75 15.12 11.13
CA ALA A 95 7.05 15.26 10.44
C ALA A 95 7.90 13.97 10.46
N ASN A 96 7.64 13.06 11.41
CA ASN A 96 8.35 11.78 11.51
C ASN A 96 7.82 10.72 10.51
N SER A 97 6.64 10.93 9.94
CA SER A 97 5.94 9.94 9.12
C SER A 97 6.79 9.39 7.98
N ARG A 98 7.34 10.28 7.16
CA ARG A 98 8.13 9.87 5.98
C ARG A 98 9.42 9.13 6.37
N LYS A 99 10.15 9.65 7.35
CA LYS A 99 11.40 9.03 7.83
C LYS A 99 11.13 7.68 8.51
N GLY A 100 10.11 7.61 9.36
CA GLY A 100 9.75 6.38 10.07
C GLY A 100 9.29 5.27 9.11
N LYS A 101 8.46 5.60 8.11
CA LYS A 101 8.07 4.65 7.05
C LYS A 101 9.28 4.12 6.26
N MET A 102 10.23 4.99 5.89
CA MET A 102 11.47 4.56 5.25
C MET A 102 12.27 3.58 6.12
N LYS A 103 12.36 3.85 7.42
CA LYS A 103 13.08 2.97 8.36
C LYS A 103 12.36 1.64 8.52
N TRP A 104 11.03 1.65 8.67
CA TRP A 104 10.22 0.43 8.72
C TRP A 104 10.45 -0.47 7.49
N LEU A 105 10.41 0.12 6.28
CA LEU A 105 10.63 -0.61 5.03
C LEU A 105 12.01 -1.25 4.98
N LYS A 106 13.04 -0.51 5.41
CA LYS A 106 14.40 -1.02 5.45
C LYS A 106 14.57 -2.15 6.46
N GLU A 107 14.05 -1.97 7.67
CA GLU A 107 14.33 -2.87 8.80
C GLU A 107 13.37 -4.07 8.85
N LYS A 108 12.07 -3.85 8.67
CA LYS A 108 11.06 -4.90 8.74
C LYS A 108 10.81 -5.57 7.38
N ALA A 109 10.62 -4.80 6.31
CA ALA A 109 10.35 -5.34 4.98
C ALA A 109 11.60 -5.70 4.17
N ARG A 110 12.79 -5.36 4.67
CA ARG A 110 14.09 -5.57 4.00
C ARG A 110 14.18 -4.94 2.61
N LEU A 111 13.40 -3.88 2.36
CA LEU A 111 13.40 -3.13 1.13
C LEU A 111 14.36 -1.94 1.22
N THR A 112 15.49 -2.04 0.53
CA THR A 112 16.55 -1.02 0.53
C THR A 112 16.63 -0.23 -0.78
N GLN A 113 16.01 -0.73 -1.85
CA GLN A 113 16.01 -0.12 -3.17
C GLN A 113 15.09 1.11 -3.20
N LYS A 114 15.70 2.29 -3.10
CA LYS A 114 14.95 3.57 -3.05
C LYS A 114 14.07 3.81 -4.27
N SER A 115 14.46 3.30 -5.45
CA SER A 115 13.67 3.41 -6.68
C SER A 115 12.31 2.70 -6.62
N ARG A 116 12.14 1.77 -5.68
CA ARG A 116 10.90 1.04 -5.44
C ARG A 116 10.07 1.62 -4.29
N ILE A 117 10.46 2.76 -3.70
CA ILE A 117 9.78 3.35 -2.55
C ILE A 117 9.25 4.72 -2.92
N HIS A 118 7.94 4.87 -2.93
CA HIS A 118 7.22 6.09 -3.27
C HIS A 118 6.36 6.53 -2.07
N LEU A 119 6.90 7.45 -1.26
CA LEU A 119 6.18 8.09 -0.18
C LEU A 119 5.69 9.46 -0.67
N VAL A 120 4.41 9.56 -0.94
CA VAL A 120 3.77 10.69 -1.63
C VAL A 120 2.60 11.25 -0.82
N LEU A 121 1.97 12.32 -1.29
CA LEU A 121 0.66 12.71 -0.78
C LEU A 121 -0.41 11.79 -1.37
N ARG A 122 -1.50 11.56 -0.63
CA ARG A 122 -2.55 10.62 -1.04
C ARG A 122 -3.05 10.86 -2.47
N GLU A 123 -3.33 12.13 -2.79
CA GLU A 123 -3.83 12.56 -4.10
C GLU A 123 -2.82 12.42 -5.24
N GLN A 124 -1.59 12.08 -4.95
CA GLN A 124 -0.55 11.86 -5.96
C GLN A 124 -0.43 10.38 -6.37
N LYS A 125 -1.07 9.45 -5.63
CA LYS A 125 -0.96 8.02 -5.90
C LYS A 125 -1.34 7.67 -7.35
N GLN A 126 -2.43 8.22 -7.87
CA GLN A 126 -2.91 7.92 -9.21
C GLN A 126 -1.94 8.28 -10.35
N LYS A 127 -0.92 9.12 -10.09
CA LYS A 127 0.11 9.42 -11.08
C LYS A 127 0.97 8.21 -11.45
N PHE A 128 0.96 7.18 -10.61
CA PHE A 128 1.70 5.94 -10.83
C PHE A 128 0.87 4.84 -11.50
N ALA A 129 -0.40 5.11 -11.85
CA ALA A 129 -1.30 4.10 -12.39
C ALA A 129 -0.89 3.57 -13.77
N MET A 130 -0.14 4.35 -14.54
CA MET A 130 0.31 4.00 -15.87
C MET A 130 1.80 4.25 -16.01
N THR A 131 2.50 3.36 -16.70
CA THR A 131 3.90 3.53 -17.10
C THR A 131 4.05 3.19 -18.58
N ASN A 132 4.47 4.16 -19.39
CA ASN A 132 4.65 3.98 -20.86
C ASN A 132 3.43 3.40 -21.55
N GLY A 133 2.23 3.85 -21.17
CA GLY A 133 0.96 3.37 -21.74
C GLY A 133 0.48 2.00 -21.20
N LYS A 134 1.24 1.35 -20.31
CA LYS A 134 0.85 0.09 -19.68
C LYS A 134 0.26 0.33 -18.28
N PRO A 135 -0.84 -0.36 -17.93
CA PRO A 135 -1.43 -0.24 -16.59
C PRO A 135 -0.54 -0.88 -15.52
N ASN A 136 -0.40 -0.20 -14.39
CA ASN A 136 0.18 -0.74 -13.17
C ASN A 136 -0.91 -1.25 -12.23
N LEU A 137 -0.56 -2.13 -11.29
CA LEU A 137 -1.46 -2.72 -10.33
C LEU A 137 -1.26 -2.08 -8.95
N LEU A 138 -2.35 -1.59 -8.33
CA LEU A 138 -2.37 -1.07 -6.96
C LEU A 138 -3.01 -2.08 -6.01
N ILE A 139 -2.38 -2.31 -4.86
CA ILE A 139 -2.94 -2.99 -3.68
C ILE A 139 -3.12 -1.95 -2.59
N ASP A 140 -4.35 -1.62 -2.21
CA ASP A 140 -4.66 -0.56 -1.24
C ASP A 140 -5.94 -0.91 -0.49
N ASP A 141 -6.00 -0.68 0.83
CA ASP A 141 -7.17 -0.94 1.67
C ASP A 141 -8.23 0.16 1.54
N TYR A 142 -7.85 1.34 1.09
CA TYR A 142 -8.78 2.46 0.94
C TYR A 142 -9.42 2.46 -0.44
N ILE A 143 -10.70 2.05 -0.48
CA ILE A 143 -11.45 1.89 -1.74
C ILE A 143 -11.43 3.13 -2.64
N LYS A 144 -11.38 4.33 -2.06
CA LYS A 144 -11.28 5.56 -2.83
C LYS A 144 -9.99 5.63 -3.64
N ASN A 145 -8.83 5.24 -3.07
CA ASN A 145 -7.57 5.17 -3.80
C ASN A 145 -7.66 4.19 -4.97
N VAL A 146 -8.26 3.01 -4.73
CA VAL A 146 -8.46 1.97 -5.75
C VAL A 146 -9.33 2.50 -6.90
N ASN A 147 -10.41 3.21 -6.59
CA ASN A 147 -11.32 3.77 -7.60
C ASN A 147 -10.66 4.90 -8.40
N GLU A 148 -9.94 5.82 -7.74
CA GLU A 148 -9.19 6.89 -8.40
C GLU A 148 -8.10 6.31 -9.31
N TRP A 149 -7.42 5.25 -8.89
CA TRP A 149 -6.41 4.54 -9.68
C TRP A 149 -7.00 3.90 -10.94
N LYS A 150 -8.15 3.21 -10.80
CA LYS A 150 -8.87 2.60 -11.93
C LYS A 150 -9.40 3.66 -12.92
N ALA A 151 -9.86 4.81 -12.41
CA ALA A 151 -10.39 5.89 -13.24
C ALA A 151 -9.36 6.46 -14.23
N VAL A 152 -8.07 6.33 -13.94
CA VAL A 152 -6.96 6.76 -14.81
C VAL A 152 -6.28 5.60 -15.55
N GLY A 153 -6.93 4.42 -15.61
CA GLY A 153 -6.51 3.30 -16.43
C GLY A 153 -5.68 2.23 -15.71
N GLY A 154 -5.40 2.36 -14.42
CA GLY A 154 -4.68 1.36 -13.65
C GLY A 154 -5.54 0.17 -13.23
N ILE A 155 -4.89 -0.92 -12.82
CA ILE A 155 -5.53 -2.12 -12.25
C ILE A 155 -5.51 -1.98 -10.73
N GLY A 156 -6.66 -2.10 -10.05
CA GLY A 156 -6.74 -1.90 -8.61
C GLY A 156 -7.33 -3.10 -7.87
N ILE A 157 -6.64 -3.58 -6.85
CA ILE A 157 -7.11 -4.58 -5.90
C ILE A 157 -7.47 -3.87 -4.59
N HIS A 158 -8.74 -3.95 -4.17
CA HIS A 158 -9.16 -3.51 -2.85
C HIS A 158 -8.72 -4.54 -1.81
N HIS A 159 -7.69 -4.19 -1.05
CA HIS A 159 -7.15 -5.08 -0.02
C HIS A 159 -8.11 -5.21 1.15
N THR A 160 -8.56 -6.43 1.42
CA THR A 160 -9.38 -6.77 2.60
C THR A 160 -8.68 -7.78 3.50
N SER A 161 -7.82 -8.61 2.93
CA SER A 161 -6.91 -9.49 3.66
C SER A 161 -5.78 -9.98 2.74
N PRO A 162 -4.63 -10.38 3.29
CA PRO A 162 -3.53 -10.94 2.51
C PRO A 162 -3.94 -12.17 1.68
N THR A 163 -4.78 -13.04 2.22
CA THR A 163 -5.24 -14.25 1.52
C THR A 163 -6.09 -13.91 0.30
N VAL A 164 -7.03 -12.99 0.43
CA VAL A 164 -7.89 -12.54 -0.68
C VAL A 164 -7.03 -11.87 -1.75
N THR A 165 -6.18 -10.94 -1.36
CA THR A 165 -5.28 -10.23 -2.29
C THR A 165 -4.36 -11.19 -3.05
N MET A 166 -3.73 -12.16 -2.39
CA MET A 166 -2.91 -13.17 -3.06
C MET A 166 -3.74 -14.04 -4.02
N GLY A 167 -5.00 -14.34 -3.66
CA GLY A 167 -5.93 -15.05 -4.56
C GLY A 167 -6.21 -14.27 -5.84
N GLU A 168 -6.45 -12.97 -5.73
CA GLU A 168 -6.65 -12.10 -6.90
C GLU A 168 -5.39 -11.97 -7.75
N LEU A 169 -4.23 -11.78 -7.14
CA LEU A 169 -2.94 -11.73 -7.84
C LEU A 169 -2.69 -13.02 -8.65
N LYS A 170 -3.00 -14.19 -8.07
CA LYS A 170 -2.85 -15.47 -8.78
C LYS A 170 -3.79 -15.58 -10.00
N ARG A 171 -5.03 -15.06 -9.90
CA ARG A 171 -5.96 -15.00 -11.04
C ARG A 171 -5.44 -14.07 -12.15
N LEU A 172 -4.65 -13.06 -11.79
CA LEU A 172 -3.98 -12.14 -12.72
C LEU A 172 -2.67 -12.70 -13.29
N GLY A 173 -2.30 -13.95 -12.96
CA GLY A 173 -1.13 -14.63 -13.53
C GLY A 173 0.13 -14.62 -12.64
N PHE A 174 0.12 -13.98 -11.48
CA PHE A 174 1.24 -14.04 -10.52
C PHE A 174 1.29 -15.43 -9.85
N LYS A 175 2.48 -16.06 -9.76
CA LYS A 175 2.68 -17.44 -9.28
C LYS A 175 3.66 -17.53 -8.12
#